data_27ec7666c0a149745cec719afd302701
#
_entry.id   27ec7666c0a149745cec719afd302701
#
_cell.length_a   1.000
_cell.length_b   1.000
_cell.length_c   1.000
_cell.angle_alpha   90.00
_cell.angle_beta   90.00
_cell.angle_gamma   90.00
#
_symmetry.space_group_name_H-M   'P 1'
#
loop_
_entity.id
_entity.type
_entity.pdbx_description
1 polymer ?
#
loop_
_entity_poly.entity_id
_entity_poly.type
_entity_poly.pdbx_seq_one_letter_code
_entity_poly.pdbx_strand_id
1 'polypeptide(L)'
;MKLKVITSNPGKVAEYQKAFDSLGIEMEHYRLPYDEVQTSDLEEVVNKGMDEIIRQGVRDFIIDDSGLFVDALKGFPGVWSAYAQKTIGNKGLLKLMEGVEDRGAEFRCCIGCDIDGRRIIVMGKCRGVITQSEQGDGGFGFDPIFSPDGKLTFSEIPIDEKNTMSHRGNAVKLLIEELKK
;
A
#
# COMPACT_ATOMS: atom_id res chain seq x y z
N MET A 1 2.55 1.89 -22.95
CA MET A 1 2.81 0.70 -22.10
C MET A 1 1.52 0.37 -21.38
N LYS A 2 1.10 -0.89 -21.39
CA LYS A 2 -0.11 -1.36 -20.69
C LYS A 2 0.31 -2.34 -19.60
N LEU A 3 -0.10 -2.07 -18.35
CA LEU A 3 0.24 -2.90 -17.19
C LEU A 3 -1.03 -3.46 -16.54
N LYS A 4 -1.04 -4.75 -16.25
CA LYS A 4 -2.08 -5.39 -15.46
C LYS A 4 -1.82 -5.12 -13.98
N VAL A 5 -2.76 -4.50 -13.28
CA VAL A 5 -2.70 -4.34 -11.82
C VAL A 5 -3.56 -5.42 -11.18
N ILE A 6 -2.92 -6.37 -10.51
CA ILE A 6 -3.59 -7.51 -9.88
C ILE A 6 -3.84 -7.16 -8.41
N THR A 7 -5.09 -6.87 -8.10
CA THR A 7 -5.55 -6.60 -6.73
C THR A 7 -7.05 -6.79 -6.61
N SER A 8 -7.52 -7.20 -5.45
CA SER A 8 -8.95 -7.24 -5.10
C SER A 8 -9.43 -5.98 -4.38
N ASN A 9 -8.51 -5.06 -4.03
CA ASN A 9 -8.81 -3.86 -3.25
C ASN A 9 -9.18 -2.68 -4.16
N PRO A 10 -10.44 -2.19 -4.15
CA PRO A 10 -10.86 -1.10 -5.02
C PRO A 10 -10.16 0.23 -4.69
N GLY A 11 -9.75 0.46 -3.45
CA GLY A 11 -8.98 1.64 -3.06
C GLY A 11 -7.60 1.65 -3.73
N LYS A 12 -6.91 0.51 -3.77
CA LYS A 12 -5.64 0.37 -4.49
C LYS A 12 -5.83 0.64 -5.99
N VAL A 13 -6.91 0.08 -6.59
CA VAL A 13 -7.22 0.33 -8.00
C VAL A 13 -7.34 1.82 -8.31
N ALA A 14 -8.08 2.56 -7.47
CA ALA A 14 -8.27 4.00 -7.65
C ALA A 14 -6.95 4.78 -7.54
N GLU A 15 -6.10 4.44 -6.58
CA GLU A 15 -4.79 5.08 -6.41
C GLU A 15 -3.86 4.80 -7.61
N TYR A 16 -3.79 3.56 -8.09
CA TYR A 16 -3.00 3.21 -9.28
C TYR A 16 -3.52 3.89 -10.53
N GLN A 17 -4.84 3.90 -10.75
CA GLN A 17 -5.44 4.54 -11.91
C GLN A 17 -5.03 6.01 -11.99
N LYS A 18 -5.19 6.75 -10.89
CA LYS A 18 -4.79 8.16 -10.80
C LYS A 18 -3.29 8.37 -11.03
N ALA A 19 -2.45 7.54 -10.40
CA ALA A 19 -1.00 7.65 -10.56
C ALA A 19 -0.57 7.37 -12.01
N PHE A 20 -1.15 6.36 -12.67
CA PHE A 20 -0.79 5.98 -14.04
C PHE A 20 -1.37 6.93 -15.08
N ASP A 21 -2.59 7.45 -14.89
CA ASP A 21 -3.18 8.49 -15.75
C ASP A 21 -2.25 9.71 -15.84
N SER A 22 -1.69 10.14 -14.71
CA SER A 22 -0.75 11.27 -14.65
C SER A 22 0.57 11.02 -15.38
N LEU A 23 0.91 9.74 -15.62
CA LEU A 23 2.15 9.29 -16.27
C LEU A 23 1.92 8.81 -17.71
N GLY A 24 0.67 8.80 -18.19
CA GLY A 24 0.32 8.30 -19.52
C GLY A 24 0.52 6.78 -19.67
N ILE A 25 0.42 6.02 -18.57
CA ILE A 25 0.52 4.56 -18.56
C ILE A 25 -0.90 3.98 -18.57
N GLU A 26 -1.19 3.11 -19.55
CA GLU A 26 -2.46 2.39 -19.62
C GLU A 26 -2.51 1.30 -18.54
N MET A 27 -3.55 1.32 -17.70
CA MET A 27 -3.78 0.33 -16.66
C MET A 27 -4.92 -0.63 -17.04
N GLU A 28 -4.71 -1.91 -16.80
CA GLU A 28 -5.76 -2.92 -16.82
C GLU A 28 -5.93 -3.49 -15.40
N HIS A 29 -7.10 -3.27 -14.78
CA HIS A 29 -7.41 -3.97 -13.53
C HIS A 29 -7.66 -5.45 -13.84
N TYR A 30 -6.79 -6.33 -13.34
CA TYR A 30 -6.85 -7.76 -13.57
C TYR A 30 -7.12 -8.51 -12.26
N ARG A 31 -8.21 -9.27 -12.21
CA ARG A 31 -8.57 -10.06 -11.03
C ARG A 31 -8.02 -11.47 -11.19
N LEU A 32 -7.06 -11.81 -10.37
CA LEU A 32 -6.48 -13.15 -10.30
C LEU A 32 -6.31 -13.53 -8.83
N PRO A 33 -6.95 -14.61 -8.35
CA PRO A 33 -6.67 -15.11 -7.02
C PRO A 33 -5.29 -15.77 -6.99
N TYR A 34 -4.52 -15.48 -5.96
CA TYR A 34 -3.26 -16.15 -5.64
C TYR A 34 -3.12 -16.27 -4.13
N ASP A 35 -2.39 -17.28 -3.69
CA ASP A 35 -2.15 -17.52 -2.27
C ASP A 35 -1.09 -16.57 -1.73
N GLU A 36 -1.43 -15.87 -0.64
CA GLU A 36 -0.51 -15.00 0.08
C GLU A 36 0.16 -15.80 1.20
N VAL A 37 1.48 -15.79 1.23
CA VAL A 37 2.26 -16.43 2.28
C VAL A 37 2.11 -15.66 3.59
N GLN A 38 2.07 -16.39 4.70
CA GLN A 38 2.10 -15.79 6.03
C GLN A 38 3.56 -15.53 6.47
N THR A 39 3.95 -14.28 6.45
CA THR A 39 5.28 -13.81 6.84
C THR A 39 5.15 -12.42 7.46
N SER A 40 6.20 -11.91 8.09
CA SER A 40 6.28 -10.54 8.60
C SER A 40 6.96 -9.57 7.63
N ASP A 41 7.32 -10.03 6.43
CA ASP A 41 8.06 -9.27 5.43
C ASP A 41 7.20 -9.01 4.18
N LEU A 42 6.90 -7.74 3.89
CA LEU A 42 6.14 -7.33 2.69
C LEU A 42 6.83 -7.77 1.38
N GLU A 43 8.16 -7.72 1.33
CA GLU A 43 8.89 -8.12 0.14
C GLU A 43 8.77 -9.61 -0.11
N GLU A 44 8.79 -10.44 0.93
CA GLU A 44 8.57 -11.88 0.81
C GLU A 44 7.15 -12.18 0.33
N VAL A 45 6.12 -11.50 0.86
CA VAL A 45 4.73 -11.64 0.38
C VAL A 45 4.65 -11.36 -1.12
N VAL A 46 5.21 -10.24 -1.55
CA VAL A 46 5.18 -9.82 -2.96
C VAL A 46 5.97 -10.79 -3.85
N ASN A 47 7.18 -11.21 -3.45
CA ASN A 47 7.97 -12.17 -4.22
C ASN A 47 7.25 -13.50 -4.42
N LYS A 48 6.65 -14.07 -3.37
CA LYS A 48 5.88 -15.31 -3.45
C LYS A 48 4.62 -15.17 -4.29
N GLY A 49 3.92 -14.03 -4.15
CA GLY A 49 2.76 -13.72 -5.00
C GLY A 49 3.14 -13.63 -6.47
N MET A 50 4.26 -13.00 -6.81
CA MET A 50 4.78 -12.96 -8.18
C MET A 50 5.08 -14.37 -8.72
N ASP A 51 5.74 -15.21 -7.92
CA ASP A 51 6.05 -16.61 -8.32
C ASP A 51 4.77 -17.39 -8.64
N GLU A 52 3.73 -17.19 -7.83
CA GLU A 52 2.43 -17.85 -8.02
C GLU A 52 1.74 -17.38 -9.31
N ILE A 53 1.68 -16.07 -9.53
CA ILE A 53 1.06 -15.46 -10.71
C ILE A 53 1.79 -15.89 -11.99
N ILE A 54 3.12 -15.91 -11.96
CA ILE A 54 3.94 -16.39 -13.08
C ILE A 54 3.69 -17.88 -13.36
N ARG A 55 3.53 -18.72 -12.34
CA ARG A 55 3.15 -20.12 -12.50
C ARG A 55 1.78 -20.30 -13.15
N GLN A 56 0.85 -19.38 -12.92
CA GLN A 56 -0.45 -19.34 -13.59
C GLN A 56 -0.38 -18.81 -15.03
N GLY A 57 0.81 -18.50 -15.55
CA GLY A 57 1.04 -18.08 -16.94
C GLY A 57 0.77 -16.59 -17.20
N VAL A 58 0.58 -15.77 -16.17
CA VAL A 58 0.35 -14.32 -16.35
C VAL A 58 1.68 -13.57 -16.36
N ARG A 59 1.81 -12.62 -17.29
CA ARG A 59 2.97 -11.75 -17.49
C ARG A 59 2.55 -10.29 -17.62
N ASP A 60 3.51 -9.39 -17.54
CA ASP A 60 3.34 -7.94 -17.65
C ASP A 60 2.31 -7.43 -16.64
N PHE A 61 2.62 -7.61 -15.37
CA PHE A 61 1.74 -7.28 -14.27
C PHE A 61 2.44 -6.58 -13.12
N ILE A 62 1.63 -5.95 -12.29
CA ILE A 62 2.00 -5.39 -11.00
C ILE A 62 1.13 -6.03 -9.92
N ILE A 63 1.76 -6.38 -8.80
CA ILE A 63 1.09 -6.62 -7.52
C ILE A 63 1.69 -5.73 -6.46
N ASP A 64 0.97 -5.49 -5.38
CA ASP A 64 1.51 -4.85 -4.20
C ASP A 64 0.97 -5.44 -2.91
N ASP A 65 1.82 -5.43 -1.90
CA ASP A 65 1.38 -5.56 -0.52
C ASP A 65 1.80 -4.33 0.29
N SER A 66 0.95 -3.95 1.25
CA SER A 66 1.16 -2.74 2.03
C SER A 66 0.66 -2.90 3.45
N GLY A 67 1.31 -2.18 4.36
CA GLY A 67 0.96 -2.21 5.77
C GLY A 67 1.27 -0.92 6.49
N LEU A 68 0.57 -0.74 7.61
CA LEU A 68 0.80 0.30 8.60
C LEU A 68 1.66 -0.29 9.73
N PHE A 69 2.79 0.32 10.00
CA PHE A 69 3.74 -0.08 11.04
C PHE A 69 3.76 0.99 12.12
N VAL A 70 3.23 0.67 13.31
CA VAL A 70 3.15 1.60 14.44
C VAL A 70 4.30 1.33 15.41
N ASP A 71 5.09 2.36 15.73
CA ASP A 71 6.32 2.21 16.50
C ASP A 71 6.07 1.68 17.90
N ALA A 72 5.17 2.31 18.65
CA ALA A 72 4.80 1.91 19.99
C ALA A 72 4.20 0.48 20.07
N LEU A 73 3.67 -0.02 18.95
CA LEU A 73 3.13 -1.38 18.82
C LEU A 73 4.14 -2.35 18.19
N LYS A 74 5.43 -1.98 18.15
CA LYS A 74 6.53 -2.79 17.60
C LYS A 74 6.28 -3.22 16.15
N GLY A 75 5.67 -2.34 15.36
CA GLY A 75 5.35 -2.57 13.95
C GLY A 75 3.98 -3.22 13.68
N PHE A 76 3.18 -3.56 14.72
CA PHE A 76 1.80 -4.02 14.49
C PHE A 76 0.96 -2.86 13.91
N PRO A 77 0.04 -3.10 12.98
CA PRO A 77 -0.36 -4.37 12.37
C PRO A 77 0.60 -4.89 11.26
N GLY A 78 1.47 -4.06 10.69
CA GLY A 78 2.45 -4.47 9.68
C GLY A 78 1.82 -5.15 8.46
N VAL A 79 2.35 -6.29 8.05
CA VAL A 79 1.82 -7.08 6.92
C VAL A 79 0.39 -7.57 7.14
N TRP A 80 -0.06 -7.68 8.39
CA TRP A 80 -1.44 -8.08 8.74
C TRP A 80 -2.43 -6.91 8.76
N SER A 81 -2.08 -5.78 8.15
CA SER A 81 -2.92 -4.57 8.15
C SER A 81 -4.34 -4.82 7.63
N ALA A 82 -4.49 -5.59 6.56
CA ALA A 82 -5.82 -5.92 6.04
C ALA A 82 -6.65 -6.77 7.02
N TYR A 83 -6.00 -7.72 7.71
CA TYR A 83 -6.66 -8.55 8.72
C TYR A 83 -7.03 -7.72 9.96
N ALA A 84 -6.11 -6.90 10.46
CA ALA A 84 -6.35 -6.03 11.60
C ALA A 84 -7.48 -5.04 11.30
N GLN A 85 -7.53 -4.48 10.09
CA GLN A 85 -8.62 -3.59 9.68
C GLN A 85 -9.98 -4.28 9.67
N LYS A 86 -10.05 -5.53 9.20
CA LYS A 86 -11.30 -6.32 9.18
C LYS A 86 -11.76 -6.78 10.57
N THR A 87 -10.86 -6.90 11.54
CA THR A 87 -11.14 -7.43 12.87
C THR A 87 -11.33 -6.32 13.90
N ILE A 88 -10.30 -5.56 14.20
CA ILE A 88 -10.33 -4.50 15.22
C ILE A 88 -10.62 -3.11 14.62
N GLY A 89 -10.32 -2.89 13.33
CA GLY A 89 -10.54 -1.63 12.63
C GLY A 89 -9.77 -0.43 13.21
N ASN A 90 -10.13 0.76 12.76
CA ASN A 90 -9.55 2.01 13.25
C ASN A 90 -9.78 2.20 14.76
N LYS A 91 -11.01 1.91 15.22
CA LYS A 91 -11.36 2.05 16.65
C LYS A 91 -10.53 1.14 17.54
N GLY A 92 -10.28 -0.10 17.12
CA GLY A 92 -9.44 -1.03 17.87
C GLY A 92 -7.99 -0.58 17.93
N LEU A 93 -7.43 -0.08 16.81
CA LEU A 93 -6.07 0.43 16.79
C LEU A 93 -5.95 1.69 17.67
N LEU A 94 -6.90 2.62 17.59
CA LEU A 94 -6.92 3.80 18.46
C LEU A 94 -6.99 3.42 19.94
N LYS A 95 -7.76 2.39 20.28
CA LYS A 95 -7.84 1.87 21.65
C LYS A 95 -6.50 1.30 22.14
N LEU A 96 -5.76 0.61 21.29
CA LEU A 96 -4.40 0.14 21.61
C LEU A 96 -3.42 1.31 21.82
N MET A 97 -3.72 2.48 21.27
CA MET A 97 -2.92 3.69 21.37
C MET A 97 -3.38 4.65 22.47
N GLU A 98 -4.39 4.26 23.30
CA GLU A 98 -4.81 5.09 24.45
C GLU A 98 -3.67 5.25 25.47
N GLY A 99 -3.38 6.49 25.86
CA GLY A 99 -2.31 6.82 26.79
C GLY A 99 -0.89 6.64 26.24
N VAL A 100 -0.74 6.31 24.97
CA VAL A 100 0.58 6.17 24.31
C VAL A 100 1.02 7.54 23.78
N GLU A 101 2.19 8.02 24.25
CA GLU A 101 2.77 9.31 23.83
C GLU A 101 3.44 9.20 22.46
N ASP A 102 4.22 8.12 22.23
CA ASP A 102 4.83 7.86 20.93
C ASP A 102 3.78 7.36 19.94
N ARG A 103 3.35 8.25 19.06
CA ARG A 103 2.36 7.97 18.04
C ARG A 103 2.96 7.78 16.66
N GLY A 104 4.27 7.67 16.56
CA GLY A 104 5.00 7.45 15.32
C GLY A 104 4.52 6.20 14.58
N ALA A 105 4.35 6.33 13.27
CA ALA A 105 3.96 5.23 12.41
C ALA A 105 4.52 5.41 11.00
N GLU A 106 4.59 4.33 10.23
CA GLU A 106 5.04 4.35 8.84
C GLU A 106 4.13 3.44 8.00
N PHE A 107 3.53 3.98 6.97
CA PHE A 107 2.98 3.16 5.91
C PHE A 107 4.10 2.70 4.97
N ARG A 108 4.05 1.45 4.57
CA ARG A 108 4.94 0.85 3.56
C ARG A 108 4.13 0.18 2.47
N CYS A 109 4.62 0.27 1.25
CA CYS A 109 4.07 -0.43 0.08
C CYS A 109 5.22 -1.06 -0.69
N CYS A 110 5.21 -2.38 -0.78
CA CYS A 110 6.09 -3.13 -1.65
C CYS A 110 5.37 -3.40 -2.97
N ILE A 111 5.94 -2.98 -4.09
CA ILE A 111 5.43 -3.29 -5.42
C ILE A 111 6.36 -4.31 -6.08
N GLY A 112 5.77 -5.39 -6.60
CA GLY A 112 6.40 -6.31 -7.52
C GLY A 112 5.87 -6.10 -8.93
N CYS A 113 6.77 -5.97 -9.89
CA CYS A 113 6.44 -5.84 -11.31
C CYS A 113 7.17 -6.91 -12.11
N ASP A 114 6.43 -7.64 -12.94
CA ASP A 114 6.96 -8.49 -14.01
C ASP A 114 6.69 -7.77 -15.32
N ILE A 115 7.73 -7.46 -16.08
CA ILE A 115 7.63 -6.81 -17.39
C ILE A 115 8.75 -7.26 -18.30
N ASP A 116 8.42 -7.71 -19.50
CA ASP A 116 9.39 -8.22 -20.49
C ASP A 116 10.35 -9.27 -19.87
N GLY A 117 9.87 -10.08 -18.95
CA GLY A 117 10.64 -11.09 -18.22
C GLY A 117 11.57 -10.54 -17.12
N ARG A 118 11.58 -9.23 -16.88
CA ARG A 118 12.30 -8.59 -15.78
C ARG A 118 11.44 -8.57 -14.53
N ARG A 119 12.02 -8.98 -13.39
CA ARG A 119 11.40 -8.80 -12.07
C ARG A 119 11.95 -7.54 -11.42
N ILE A 120 11.07 -6.65 -11.03
CA ILE A 120 11.38 -5.40 -10.33
C ILE A 120 10.65 -5.41 -9.00
N ILE A 121 11.36 -5.16 -7.91
CA ILE A 121 10.80 -5.00 -6.57
C ILE A 121 11.20 -3.62 -6.06
N VAL A 122 10.22 -2.85 -5.59
CA VAL A 122 10.46 -1.53 -4.99
C VAL A 122 9.65 -1.36 -3.71
N MET A 123 10.18 -0.59 -2.76
CA MET A 123 9.55 -0.30 -1.48
C MET A 123 9.36 1.21 -1.30
N GLY A 124 8.12 1.67 -1.35
CA GLY A 124 7.75 3.04 -1.00
C GLY A 124 7.32 3.15 0.46
N LYS A 125 7.66 4.26 1.09
CA LYS A 125 7.38 4.52 2.50
C LYS A 125 6.79 5.91 2.68
N CYS A 126 5.96 6.06 3.70
CA CYS A 126 5.48 7.36 4.18
C CYS A 126 5.46 7.36 5.70
N ARG A 127 6.33 8.15 6.30
CA ARG A 127 6.38 8.36 7.75
C ARG A 127 5.28 9.33 8.17
N GLY A 128 4.73 9.14 9.36
CA GLY A 128 3.68 9.98 9.91
C GLY A 128 3.35 9.61 11.35
N VAL A 129 2.13 9.94 11.77
CA VAL A 129 1.65 9.69 13.14
C VAL A 129 0.23 9.14 13.13
N ILE A 130 -0.11 8.37 14.17
CA ILE A 130 -1.49 7.96 14.45
C ILE A 130 -2.20 9.09 15.19
N THR A 131 -3.34 9.52 14.67
CA THR A 131 -4.18 10.57 15.27
C THR A 131 -4.90 10.09 16.53
N GLN A 132 -5.50 11.01 17.29
CA GLN A 132 -6.27 10.66 18.49
C GLN A 132 -7.68 10.12 18.17
N SER A 133 -8.21 10.45 16.99
CA SER A 133 -9.53 10.05 16.52
C SER A 133 -9.53 9.90 15.00
N GLU A 134 -10.54 9.20 14.48
CA GLU A 134 -10.78 9.13 13.04
C GLU A 134 -11.16 10.52 12.50
N GLN A 135 -10.61 10.90 11.33
CA GLN A 135 -10.87 12.17 10.66
C GLN A 135 -10.93 11.94 9.14
N GLY A 136 -11.87 12.64 8.48
CA GLY A 136 -12.10 12.54 7.04
C GLY A 136 -12.94 11.32 6.62
N ASP A 137 -13.44 11.38 5.39
CA ASP A 137 -14.33 10.37 4.81
C ASP A 137 -13.74 9.69 3.56
N GLY A 138 -12.56 10.13 3.12
CA GLY A 138 -11.89 9.60 1.93
C GLY A 138 -11.00 8.40 2.23
N GLY A 139 -10.37 7.88 1.20
CA GLY A 139 -9.39 6.81 1.31
C GLY A 139 -9.97 5.45 1.71
N PHE A 140 -9.16 4.62 2.34
CA PHE A 140 -9.53 3.30 2.83
C PHE A 140 -8.61 2.81 3.96
N GLY A 141 -9.03 1.75 4.65
CA GLY A 141 -8.21 1.11 5.67
C GLY A 141 -7.92 2.03 6.86
N PHE A 142 -6.66 2.24 7.15
CA PHE A 142 -6.19 3.08 8.26
C PHE A 142 -5.99 4.55 7.89
N ASP A 143 -6.39 4.97 6.68
CA ASP A 143 -6.28 6.37 6.22
C ASP A 143 -6.92 7.37 7.19
N PRO A 144 -8.10 7.09 7.83
CA PRO A 144 -8.73 8.03 8.76
C PRO A 144 -7.96 8.31 10.05
N ILE A 145 -6.96 7.50 10.37
CA ILE A 145 -6.18 7.62 11.62
C ILE A 145 -4.69 7.85 11.39
N PHE A 146 -4.24 7.96 10.15
CA PHE A 146 -2.84 8.23 9.81
C PHE A 146 -2.68 9.61 9.19
N SER A 147 -1.82 10.42 9.79
CA SER A 147 -1.45 11.75 9.31
C SER A 147 0.03 11.79 8.92
N PRO A 148 0.38 12.17 7.67
CA PRO A 148 1.78 12.24 7.24
C PRO A 148 2.53 13.44 7.83
N ASP A 149 1.83 14.50 8.23
CA ASP A 149 2.41 15.76 8.73
C ASP A 149 1.89 16.16 10.12
N GLY A 150 1.04 15.35 10.74
CA GLY A 150 0.40 15.62 12.03
C GLY A 150 -0.77 16.62 11.96
N LYS A 151 -1.23 17.00 10.77
CA LYS A 151 -2.33 17.95 10.55
C LYS A 151 -3.55 17.30 9.93
N LEU A 152 -3.43 16.84 8.69
CA LEU A 152 -4.50 16.17 7.96
C LEU A 152 -4.23 14.68 7.87
N THR A 153 -5.27 13.87 7.98
CA THR A 153 -5.19 12.44 7.72
C THR A 153 -5.20 12.14 6.21
N PHE A 154 -4.77 10.95 5.83
CA PHE A 154 -4.89 10.52 4.43
C PHE A 154 -6.35 10.49 3.92
N SER A 155 -7.34 10.39 4.82
CA SER A 155 -8.76 10.49 4.45
C SER A 155 -9.24 11.91 4.18
N GLU A 156 -8.53 12.92 4.68
CA GLU A 156 -8.84 14.34 4.43
C GLU A 156 -8.10 14.88 3.20
N ILE A 157 -7.02 14.21 2.78
CA ILE A 157 -6.17 14.63 1.66
C ILE A 157 -6.77 14.08 0.35
N PRO A 158 -6.98 14.92 -0.69
CA PRO A 158 -7.40 14.46 -2.01
C PRO A 158 -6.44 13.41 -2.59
N ILE A 159 -6.98 12.43 -3.32
CA ILE A 159 -6.22 11.28 -3.83
C ILE A 159 -5.02 11.69 -4.69
N ASP A 160 -5.15 12.76 -5.48
CA ASP A 160 -4.07 13.26 -6.35
C ASP A 160 -2.91 13.82 -5.50
N GLU A 161 -3.22 14.55 -4.45
CA GLU A 161 -2.22 15.06 -3.50
C GLU A 161 -1.64 13.92 -2.65
N LYS A 162 -2.48 13.01 -2.13
CA LYS A 162 -2.05 11.82 -1.41
C LYS A 162 -1.04 11.00 -2.21
N ASN A 163 -1.26 10.82 -3.52
CA ASN A 163 -0.35 10.09 -4.40
C ASN A 163 1.03 10.77 -4.56
N THR A 164 1.17 12.05 -4.25
CA THR A 164 2.48 12.72 -4.29
C THR A 164 3.37 12.37 -3.10
N MET A 165 2.80 11.93 -1.98
CA MET A 165 3.50 11.72 -0.71
C MET A 165 3.30 10.35 -0.08
N SER A 166 2.27 9.61 -0.47
CA SER A 166 1.93 8.32 0.15
C SER A 166 2.96 7.23 -0.15
N HIS A 167 2.96 6.20 0.69
CA HIS A 167 3.77 5.00 0.51
C HIS A 167 3.61 4.38 -0.89
N ARG A 168 2.35 4.25 -1.40
CA ARG A 168 2.10 3.72 -2.75
C ARG A 168 2.54 4.69 -3.83
N GLY A 169 2.25 5.99 -3.69
CA GLY A 169 2.74 7.00 -4.63
C GLY A 169 4.26 7.01 -4.73
N ASN A 170 4.96 6.89 -3.60
CA ASN A 170 6.43 6.80 -3.58
C ASN A 170 6.94 5.49 -4.20
N ALA A 171 6.25 4.36 -3.96
CA ALA A 171 6.60 3.09 -4.61
C ALA A 171 6.39 3.15 -6.13
N VAL A 172 5.31 3.78 -6.61
CA VAL A 172 5.07 3.99 -8.06
C VAL A 172 6.17 4.84 -8.68
N LYS A 173 6.62 5.93 -8.02
CA LYS A 173 7.74 6.74 -8.52
C LYS A 173 9.01 5.91 -8.69
N LEU A 174 9.37 5.11 -7.68
CA LEU A 174 10.53 4.22 -7.74
C LEU A 174 10.38 3.19 -8.85
N LEU A 175 9.20 2.60 -9.02
CA LEU A 175 8.94 1.66 -10.12
C LEU A 175 9.16 2.31 -11.48
N ILE A 176 8.65 3.54 -11.70
CA ILE A 176 8.85 4.26 -12.96
C ILE A 176 10.32 4.57 -13.24
N GLU A 177 11.11 4.86 -12.22
CA GLU A 177 12.56 5.04 -12.35
C GLU A 177 13.24 3.74 -12.80
N GLU A 178 12.85 2.59 -12.24
CA GLU A 178 13.38 1.28 -12.64
C GLU A 178 12.96 0.88 -14.07
N LEU A 179 11.74 1.25 -14.48
CA LEU A 179 11.25 0.95 -15.85
C LEU A 179 11.95 1.75 -16.94
N LYS A 180 12.60 2.87 -16.60
CA LYS A 180 13.36 3.70 -17.54
C LYS A 180 14.79 3.22 -17.76
N LYS A 181 15.29 2.27 -16.97
CA LYS A 181 16.61 1.64 -17.09
C LYS A 181 16.59 0.49 -18.10
#